data_f9eadc9c6ea8d97d16a6445fb7091809
#
_entry.id   f9eadc9c6ea8d97d16a6445fb7091809
#
_cell.length_a   1.000
_cell.length_b   1.000
_cell.length_c   1.000
_cell.angle_alpha   90.00
_cell.angle_beta   90.00
_cell.angle_gamma   90.00
#
_symmetry.space_group_name_H-M   'P 1'
#
loop_
_entity.id
_entity.type
_entity.pdbx_description
1 polymer ?
#
loop_
_entity_poly.entity_id
_entity_poly.type
_entity_poly.pdbx_seq_one_letter_code
_entity_poly.pdbx_strand_id
1 'polypeptide(L)'
;MDVLPSPAGPGGTRVLLIGNDELTDVTHRALRDAGATVTNLRDPTDLAIRTALGRPVDTVVVISKDDHISLRNALVVEGIRPGAPLVVTVFDRDVAVELERAVRNVRVMSMADIVVPTLAGPCLGDRVLSVHRTANGLCAVRADDGGPRIGPLDLPPRSRRARLLEDIRAMLHPHELSAKILMGGTIGFLLILAMDTIATMHVLHESPVEAFYTATKTIVTVGPNQLVDEGPSWFKLFSAVMMIAALAFTALFTAGVVNRLLDRRLTAIFGPRCLPRSNHVVVVGLGQVGLRLCLLLRELGVPVLAIESNADADYVARAKDSRIPVVIGRGGSRFVLRRVLLQRARALAAVTSDEVENIAIVVAAHGECEELRTLLRAGRGEVRNETRALLKLGVVRDVYWIGGTLLAAAAMGSDASEAFEYEQTVYLVAPDGRIEPFRGDGAPP
;
A
#
# COMPACT_ATOMS: atom_id res chain seq x y z
N MET A 1 -30.36 -18.92 2.48
CA MET A 1 -29.29 -19.90 2.83
C MET A 1 -29.53 -21.11 1.94
N ASP A 2 -29.23 -20.92 0.65
CA ASP A 2 -29.42 -21.98 -0.35
C ASP A 2 -28.02 -22.54 -0.66
N VAL A 3 -27.90 -23.83 -0.35
CA VAL A 3 -26.70 -24.65 -0.53
C VAL A 3 -26.42 -24.74 -2.04
N LEU A 4 -25.22 -24.30 -2.45
CA LEU A 4 -24.69 -24.57 -3.78
C LEU A 4 -24.71 -26.09 -4.03
N PRO A 5 -25.09 -26.55 -5.21
CA PRO A 5 -25.18 -27.99 -5.52
C PRO A 5 -23.79 -28.63 -5.40
N SER A 6 -23.75 -29.78 -4.75
CA SER A 6 -22.61 -30.70 -4.62
C SER A 6 -21.99 -31.04 -5.97
N PRO A 7 -20.65 -31.28 -6.05
CA PRO A 7 -19.95 -31.43 -7.32
C PRO A 7 -20.50 -32.56 -8.19
N ALA A 8 -20.54 -32.27 -9.48
CA ALA A 8 -21.07 -33.07 -10.53
C ALA A 8 -20.49 -34.50 -10.60
N GLY A 9 -21.32 -35.44 -11.01
CA GLY A 9 -20.94 -36.81 -11.37
C GLY A 9 -19.94 -36.87 -12.54
N PRO A 10 -19.63 -38.04 -13.11
CA PRO A 10 -18.43 -38.37 -13.90
C PRO A 10 -18.34 -37.70 -15.29
N GLY A 11 -18.48 -36.42 -15.36
CA GLY A 11 -18.20 -35.55 -16.49
C GLY A 11 -17.63 -34.26 -15.90
N GLY A 12 -16.32 -34.00 -16.11
CA GLY A 12 -15.61 -32.85 -15.54
C GLY A 12 -16.37 -31.53 -15.70
N THR A 13 -16.22 -30.62 -14.72
CA THR A 13 -16.84 -29.28 -14.71
C THR A 13 -16.54 -28.51 -16.00
N ARG A 14 -17.57 -27.97 -16.65
CA ARG A 14 -17.43 -27.20 -17.91
C ARG A 14 -17.41 -25.72 -17.62
N VAL A 15 -16.27 -25.09 -17.86
CA VAL A 15 -16.02 -23.69 -17.55
C VAL A 15 -15.91 -22.87 -18.83
N LEU A 16 -16.68 -21.79 -18.92
CA LEU A 16 -16.48 -20.74 -19.91
C LEU A 16 -15.60 -19.65 -19.30
N LEU A 17 -14.38 -19.52 -19.83
CA LEU A 17 -13.41 -18.53 -19.39
C LEU A 17 -13.38 -17.37 -20.38
N ILE A 18 -13.60 -16.14 -19.91
CA ILE A 18 -13.60 -14.91 -20.71
C ILE A 18 -12.45 -14.02 -20.21
N GLY A 19 -11.47 -13.79 -21.07
CA GLY A 19 -10.31 -12.95 -20.77
C GLY A 19 -9.16 -13.19 -21.73
N ASN A 20 -8.16 -12.28 -21.74
CA ASN A 20 -7.03 -12.33 -22.66
C ASN A 20 -5.69 -12.01 -22.02
N ASP A 21 -5.61 -11.94 -20.70
CA ASP A 21 -4.40 -11.59 -19.95
C ASP A 21 -3.69 -12.82 -19.36
N GLU A 22 -2.55 -12.59 -18.75
CA GLU A 22 -1.71 -13.61 -18.13
C GLU A 22 -2.40 -14.37 -17.00
N LEU A 23 -3.25 -13.68 -16.22
CA LEU A 23 -4.06 -14.31 -15.19
C LEU A 23 -5.05 -15.29 -15.79
N THR A 24 -5.64 -14.94 -16.94
CA THR A 24 -6.52 -15.82 -17.71
C THR A 24 -5.80 -17.09 -18.15
N ASP A 25 -4.56 -16.97 -18.66
CA ASP A 25 -3.79 -18.12 -19.11
C ASP A 25 -3.37 -19.03 -17.95
N VAL A 26 -3.06 -18.46 -16.77
CA VAL A 26 -2.76 -19.24 -15.55
C VAL A 26 -4.03 -19.93 -15.03
N THR A 27 -5.15 -19.23 -14.97
CA THR A 27 -6.44 -19.79 -14.55
C THR A 27 -6.88 -20.92 -15.48
N HIS A 28 -6.69 -20.75 -16.80
CA HIS A 28 -6.98 -21.78 -17.80
C HIS A 28 -6.17 -23.05 -17.54
N ARG A 29 -4.87 -22.93 -17.27
CA ARG A 29 -4.00 -24.07 -16.93
C ARG A 29 -4.46 -24.76 -15.64
N ALA A 30 -4.68 -23.98 -14.57
CA ALA A 30 -5.13 -24.50 -13.28
C ALA A 30 -6.47 -25.26 -13.38
N LEU A 31 -7.42 -24.74 -14.16
CA LEU A 31 -8.70 -25.42 -14.42
C LEU A 31 -8.52 -26.75 -15.17
N ARG A 32 -7.65 -26.78 -16.18
CA ARG A 32 -7.38 -28.01 -16.94
C ARG A 32 -6.64 -29.05 -16.09
N ASP A 33 -5.68 -28.61 -15.30
CA ASP A 33 -4.94 -29.50 -14.39
C ASP A 33 -5.85 -30.09 -13.31
N ALA A 34 -6.95 -29.38 -12.96
CA ALA A 34 -8.00 -29.86 -12.08
C ALA A 34 -9.11 -30.64 -12.78
N GLY A 35 -8.91 -31.06 -14.04
CA GLY A 35 -9.86 -31.91 -14.78
C GLY A 35 -11.05 -31.18 -15.41
N ALA A 36 -11.10 -29.85 -15.41
CA ALA A 36 -12.19 -29.09 -16.02
C ALA A 36 -12.09 -29.03 -17.56
N THR A 37 -13.23 -29.06 -18.23
CA THR A 37 -13.32 -28.75 -19.66
C THR A 37 -13.50 -27.25 -19.85
N VAL A 38 -12.48 -26.57 -20.39
CA VAL A 38 -12.44 -25.11 -20.50
C VAL A 38 -12.64 -24.65 -21.93
N THR A 39 -13.63 -23.76 -22.14
CA THR A 39 -13.76 -22.98 -23.35
C THR A 39 -13.27 -21.56 -23.07
N ASN A 40 -12.19 -21.12 -23.71
CA ASN A 40 -11.63 -19.78 -23.52
C ASN A 40 -12.05 -18.85 -24.66
N LEU A 41 -12.63 -17.69 -24.30
CA LEU A 41 -12.96 -16.59 -25.22
C LEU A 41 -12.06 -15.39 -24.92
N ARG A 42 -11.25 -15.01 -25.91
CA ARG A 42 -10.39 -13.83 -25.84
C ARG A 42 -11.09 -12.65 -26.52
N ASP A 43 -11.29 -11.55 -25.77
CA ASP A 43 -12.00 -10.33 -26.21
C ASP A 43 -13.29 -10.60 -27.01
N PRO A 44 -14.25 -11.35 -26.45
CA PRO A 44 -15.41 -11.81 -27.21
C PRO A 44 -16.39 -10.69 -27.54
N THR A 45 -17.04 -10.82 -28.69
CA THR A 45 -18.28 -10.12 -28.99
C THR A 45 -19.47 -10.75 -28.23
N ASP A 46 -20.58 -10.01 -28.06
CA ASP A 46 -21.78 -10.50 -27.41
C ASP A 46 -22.35 -11.76 -28.13
N LEU A 47 -22.20 -11.84 -29.47
CA LEU A 47 -22.58 -13.00 -30.25
C LEU A 47 -21.71 -14.22 -29.89
N ALA A 48 -20.40 -14.04 -29.70
CA ALA A 48 -19.51 -15.13 -29.30
C ALA A 48 -19.89 -15.68 -27.91
N ILE A 49 -20.15 -14.78 -26.95
CA ILE A 49 -20.60 -15.16 -25.60
C ILE A 49 -21.93 -15.93 -25.70
N ARG A 50 -22.89 -15.42 -26.46
CA ARG A 50 -24.20 -16.10 -26.69
C ARG A 50 -24.04 -17.48 -27.29
N THR A 51 -23.18 -17.63 -28.30
CA THR A 51 -22.90 -18.92 -28.94
C THR A 51 -22.27 -19.92 -27.98
N ALA A 52 -21.32 -19.46 -27.13
CA ALA A 52 -20.69 -20.31 -26.13
C ALA A 52 -21.68 -20.74 -25.03
N LEU A 53 -22.53 -19.84 -24.56
CA LEU A 53 -23.58 -20.14 -23.56
C LEU A 53 -24.71 -20.99 -24.09
N GLY A 54 -24.85 -21.13 -25.41
CA GLY A 54 -25.76 -22.09 -26.05
C GLY A 54 -25.33 -23.56 -25.85
N ARG A 55 -24.12 -23.79 -25.41
CA ARG A 55 -23.58 -25.10 -24.99
C ARG A 55 -23.75 -25.29 -23.48
N PRO A 56 -23.68 -26.54 -22.98
CA PRO A 56 -23.69 -26.79 -21.55
C PRO A 56 -22.45 -26.16 -20.90
N VAL A 57 -22.64 -25.21 -20.01
CA VAL A 57 -21.61 -24.52 -19.19
C VAL A 57 -22.09 -24.57 -17.75
N ASP A 58 -21.23 -24.99 -16.83
CA ASP A 58 -21.54 -25.11 -15.41
C ASP A 58 -21.16 -23.84 -14.66
N THR A 59 -20.05 -23.17 -15.04
CA THR A 59 -19.59 -21.90 -14.43
C THR A 59 -18.96 -21.00 -15.51
N VAL A 60 -19.15 -19.70 -15.37
CA VAL A 60 -18.49 -18.68 -16.20
C VAL A 60 -17.47 -17.94 -15.35
N VAL A 61 -16.27 -17.73 -15.89
CA VAL A 61 -15.22 -16.93 -15.23
C VAL A 61 -14.88 -15.75 -16.13
N VAL A 62 -14.98 -14.54 -15.61
CA VAL A 62 -14.62 -13.31 -16.32
C VAL A 62 -13.40 -12.68 -15.66
N ILE A 63 -12.32 -12.56 -16.43
CA ILE A 63 -11.05 -12.01 -15.98
C ILE A 63 -10.68 -10.83 -16.86
N SER A 64 -10.50 -9.66 -16.26
CA SER A 64 -9.97 -8.47 -16.93
C SER A 64 -9.24 -7.56 -15.93
N LYS A 65 -8.26 -6.80 -16.42
CA LYS A 65 -7.60 -5.71 -15.68
C LYS A 65 -8.44 -4.42 -15.69
N ASP A 66 -9.45 -4.35 -16.55
CA ASP A 66 -10.38 -3.23 -16.69
C ASP A 66 -11.75 -3.64 -16.11
N ASP A 67 -12.17 -2.95 -15.07
CA ASP A 67 -13.43 -3.21 -14.38
C ASP A 67 -14.66 -2.96 -15.27
N HIS A 68 -14.56 -2.03 -16.22
CA HIS A 68 -15.64 -1.80 -17.18
C HIS A 68 -15.85 -3.00 -18.13
N ILE A 69 -14.75 -3.63 -18.54
CA ILE A 69 -14.80 -4.85 -19.37
C ILE A 69 -15.35 -6.02 -18.54
N SER A 70 -14.89 -6.16 -17.29
CA SER A 70 -15.41 -7.17 -16.36
C SER A 70 -16.93 -7.02 -16.17
N LEU A 71 -17.36 -5.79 -15.82
CA LEU A 71 -18.77 -5.46 -15.61
C LEU A 71 -19.62 -5.73 -16.87
N ARG A 72 -19.17 -5.22 -18.03
CA ARG A 72 -19.86 -5.43 -19.31
C ARG A 72 -20.07 -6.92 -19.61
N ASN A 73 -18.99 -7.71 -19.54
CA ASN A 73 -19.06 -9.13 -19.86
C ASN A 73 -19.94 -9.90 -18.87
N ALA A 74 -19.89 -9.57 -17.58
CA ALA A 74 -20.73 -10.15 -16.56
C ALA A 74 -22.23 -9.86 -16.80
N LEU A 75 -22.58 -8.61 -17.14
CA LEU A 75 -23.96 -8.21 -17.47
C LEU A 75 -24.47 -8.87 -18.76
N VAL A 76 -23.60 -9.05 -19.76
CA VAL A 76 -23.96 -9.80 -21.00
C VAL A 76 -24.25 -11.25 -20.67
N VAL A 77 -23.45 -11.90 -19.83
CA VAL A 77 -23.68 -13.28 -19.38
C VAL A 77 -25.00 -13.39 -18.62
N GLU A 78 -25.26 -12.51 -17.66
CA GLU A 78 -26.54 -12.50 -16.90
C GLU A 78 -27.74 -12.25 -17.81
N GLY A 79 -27.63 -11.34 -18.80
CA GLY A 79 -28.68 -11.05 -19.76
C GLY A 79 -29.01 -12.24 -20.71
N ILE A 80 -28.01 -13.08 -21.01
CA ILE A 80 -28.21 -14.27 -21.88
C ILE A 80 -28.69 -15.48 -21.08
N ARG A 81 -28.10 -15.70 -19.90
CA ARG A 81 -28.38 -16.84 -19.03
C ARG A 81 -28.49 -16.39 -17.58
N PRO A 82 -29.66 -15.84 -17.16
CA PRO A 82 -29.87 -15.33 -15.82
C PRO A 82 -29.60 -16.38 -14.73
N GLY A 83 -28.82 -15.97 -13.71
CA GLY A 83 -28.47 -16.83 -12.57
C GLY A 83 -27.43 -17.91 -12.86
N ALA A 84 -26.73 -17.86 -14.00
CA ALA A 84 -25.57 -18.73 -14.23
C ALA A 84 -24.50 -18.47 -13.16
N PRO A 85 -23.86 -19.52 -12.60
CA PRO A 85 -22.75 -19.34 -11.69
C PRO A 85 -21.63 -18.54 -12.36
N LEU A 86 -21.24 -17.41 -11.75
CA LEU A 86 -20.32 -16.44 -12.34
C LEU A 86 -19.23 -16.04 -11.35
N VAL A 87 -17.98 -16.18 -11.74
CA VAL A 87 -16.82 -15.66 -11.01
C VAL A 87 -16.24 -14.50 -11.80
N VAL A 88 -16.10 -13.33 -11.18
CA VAL A 88 -15.65 -12.10 -11.87
C VAL A 88 -14.52 -11.45 -11.10
N THR A 89 -13.46 -11.07 -11.80
CA THR A 89 -12.42 -10.23 -11.21
C THR A 89 -12.79 -8.75 -11.33
N VAL A 90 -12.81 -8.03 -10.20
CA VAL A 90 -13.04 -6.59 -10.13
C VAL A 90 -12.08 -6.00 -9.12
N PHE A 91 -11.56 -4.81 -9.41
CA PHE A 91 -10.61 -4.11 -8.56
C PHE A 91 -11.26 -3.02 -7.71
N ASP A 92 -12.21 -2.29 -8.31
CA ASP A 92 -12.92 -1.23 -7.61
C ASP A 92 -14.05 -1.83 -6.77
N ARG A 93 -14.07 -1.45 -5.49
CA ARG A 93 -15.04 -1.99 -4.53
C ARG A 93 -16.46 -1.50 -4.83
N ASP A 94 -16.60 -0.30 -5.36
CA ASP A 94 -17.91 0.26 -5.69
C ASP A 94 -18.49 -0.48 -6.88
N VAL A 95 -17.68 -0.80 -7.90
CA VAL A 95 -18.07 -1.63 -9.04
C VAL A 95 -18.41 -3.06 -8.59
N ALA A 96 -17.65 -3.61 -7.64
CA ALA A 96 -17.93 -4.94 -7.08
C ALA A 96 -19.30 -4.99 -6.41
N VAL A 97 -19.64 -4.01 -5.57
CA VAL A 97 -20.94 -3.91 -4.89
C VAL A 97 -22.10 -3.77 -5.89
N GLU A 98 -21.93 -2.94 -6.93
CA GLU A 98 -22.95 -2.79 -7.98
C GLU A 98 -23.13 -4.08 -8.78
N LEU A 99 -22.04 -4.80 -9.07
CA LEU A 99 -22.11 -6.07 -9.77
C LEU A 99 -22.84 -7.15 -8.94
N GLU A 100 -22.53 -7.25 -7.63
CA GLU A 100 -23.22 -8.17 -6.71
C GLU A 100 -24.73 -7.88 -6.57
N ARG A 101 -25.12 -6.61 -6.75
CA ARG A 101 -26.56 -6.24 -6.76
C ARG A 101 -27.24 -6.57 -8.08
N ALA A 102 -26.54 -6.40 -9.20
CA ALA A 102 -27.10 -6.56 -10.55
C ALA A 102 -27.18 -8.02 -11.01
N VAL A 103 -26.27 -8.87 -10.53
CA VAL A 103 -26.10 -10.27 -10.95
C VAL A 103 -26.43 -11.21 -9.79
N ARG A 104 -27.31 -12.18 -10.02
CA ARG A 104 -27.88 -13.01 -8.94
C ARG A 104 -26.93 -14.01 -8.32
N ASN A 105 -26.08 -14.64 -9.12
CA ASN A 105 -25.21 -15.73 -8.70
C ASN A 105 -23.78 -15.41 -9.08
N VAL A 106 -23.27 -14.29 -8.56
CA VAL A 106 -21.92 -13.83 -8.85
C VAL A 106 -21.05 -13.91 -7.60
N ARG A 107 -19.82 -14.37 -7.79
CA ARG A 107 -18.72 -14.26 -6.84
C ARG A 107 -17.73 -13.27 -7.38
N VAL A 108 -17.66 -12.09 -6.76
CA VAL A 108 -16.71 -11.06 -7.15
C VAL A 108 -15.41 -11.26 -6.36
N MET A 109 -14.28 -11.24 -7.07
CA MET A 109 -12.95 -11.46 -6.49
C MET A 109 -11.99 -10.36 -6.92
N SER A 110 -11.29 -9.73 -5.97
CA SER A 110 -10.26 -8.76 -6.26
C SER A 110 -8.88 -9.41 -6.22
N MET A 111 -8.10 -9.28 -7.30
CA MET A 111 -6.73 -9.77 -7.32
C MET A 111 -5.87 -9.18 -6.20
N ALA A 112 -6.07 -7.90 -5.88
CA ALA A 112 -5.36 -7.28 -4.77
C ALA A 112 -5.72 -7.94 -3.42
N ASP A 113 -7.00 -8.22 -3.19
CA ASP A 113 -7.45 -8.86 -1.95
C ASP A 113 -6.97 -10.33 -1.85
N ILE A 114 -6.84 -11.02 -2.98
CA ILE A 114 -6.30 -12.39 -3.04
C ILE A 114 -4.81 -12.43 -2.68
N VAL A 115 -4.00 -11.54 -3.26
CA VAL A 115 -2.55 -11.67 -3.18
C VAL A 115 -1.92 -10.88 -2.02
N VAL A 116 -2.56 -9.82 -1.53
CA VAL A 116 -2.02 -8.98 -0.46
C VAL A 116 -1.78 -9.74 0.84
N PRO A 117 -2.63 -10.66 1.30
CA PRO A 117 -2.38 -11.49 2.48
C PRO A 117 -1.04 -12.25 2.40
N THR A 118 -0.74 -12.87 1.26
CA THR A 118 0.51 -13.63 1.05
C THR A 118 1.72 -12.73 0.82
N LEU A 119 1.53 -11.48 0.39
CA LEU A 119 2.59 -10.47 0.32
C LEU A 119 2.89 -9.85 1.70
N ALA A 120 1.89 -9.70 2.55
CA ALA A 120 2.06 -9.14 3.88
C ALA A 120 2.83 -10.09 4.83
N GLY A 121 2.60 -11.40 4.73
CA GLY A 121 3.23 -12.40 5.58
C GLY A 121 4.75 -12.24 5.68
N PRO A 122 5.51 -12.34 4.58
CA PRO A 122 6.97 -12.20 4.58
C PRO A 122 7.48 -10.85 5.11
N CYS A 123 6.68 -9.79 5.03
CA CYS A 123 7.01 -8.50 5.64
C CYS A 123 7.01 -8.55 7.17
N LEU A 124 6.31 -9.51 7.77
CA LEU A 124 6.17 -9.66 9.23
C LEU A 124 7.18 -10.62 9.83
N GLY A 125 7.63 -11.64 9.11
CA GLY A 125 8.58 -12.65 9.62
C GLY A 125 8.93 -13.69 8.58
N ASP A 126 10.08 -14.38 8.76
CA ASP A 126 10.62 -15.32 7.77
C ASP A 126 9.75 -16.59 7.63
N ARG A 127 9.07 -16.98 8.69
CA ARG A 127 8.17 -18.15 8.70
C ARG A 127 6.70 -17.78 8.46
N VAL A 128 6.36 -16.50 8.26
CA VAL A 128 4.99 -16.06 8.01
C VAL A 128 4.71 -16.12 6.52
N LEU A 129 3.83 -17.01 6.11
CA LEU A 129 3.48 -17.24 4.70
C LEU A 129 2.39 -16.30 4.23
N SER A 130 1.37 -16.09 5.07
CA SER A 130 0.22 -15.26 4.75
C SER A 130 -0.45 -14.75 6.03
N VAL A 131 -1.27 -13.70 5.91
CA VAL A 131 -2.04 -13.12 7.01
C VAL A 131 -3.51 -13.12 6.65
N HIS A 132 -4.34 -13.67 7.52
CA HIS A 132 -5.76 -13.86 7.27
C HIS A 132 -6.60 -13.13 8.30
N ARG A 133 -7.77 -12.68 7.87
CA ARG A 133 -8.80 -12.19 8.76
C ARG A 133 -9.85 -13.27 8.96
N THR A 134 -9.99 -13.73 10.19
CA THR A 134 -11.06 -14.65 10.61
C THR A 134 -12.08 -13.92 11.48
N ALA A 135 -13.22 -14.55 11.74
CA ALA A 135 -14.21 -14.04 12.68
C ALA A 135 -13.64 -13.79 14.09
N ASN A 136 -12.60 -14.53 14.48
CA ASN A 136 -11.93 -14.46 15.78
C ASN A 136 -10.75 -13.47 15.82
N GLY A 137 -10.48 -12.73 14.75
CA GLY A 137 -9.41 -11.76 14.67
C GLY A 137 -8.41 -12.03 13.55
N LEU A 138 -7.20 -11.47 13.70
CA LEU A 138 -6.12 -11.63 12.73
C LEU A 138 -5.33 -12.90 13.03
N CYS A 139 -5.19 -13.75 12.03
CA CYS A 139 -4.42 -14.98 12.07
C CYS A 139 -3.29 -14.91 11.05
N ALA A 140 -2.25 -15.71 11.27
CA ALA A 140 -1.18 -15.89 10.29
C ALA A 140 -1.02 -17.37 9.98
N VAL A 141 -0.77 -17.68 8.72
CA VAL A 141 -0.23 -18.97 8.32
C VAL A 141 1.29 -18.92 8.47
N ARG A 142 1.81 -19.86 9.22
CA ARG A 142 3.28 -20.02 9.42
C ARG A 142 3.76 -21.34 8.84
N ALA A 143 4.96 -21.32 8.29
CA ALA A 143 5.69 -22.54 7.95
C ALA A 143 6.18 -23.18 9.24
N ASP A 144 5.78 -24.42 9.51
CA ASP A 144 6.26 -25.26 10.60
C ASP A 144 6.88 -26.55 10.03
N ASP A 145 7.62 -27.30 10.82
CA ASP A 145 8.30 -28.53 10.37
C ASP A 145 7.33 -29.61 9.84
N GLY A 146 6.05 -29.50 10.12
CA GLY A 146 4.96 -30.36 9.63
C GLY A 146 4.08 -29.75 8.54
N GLY A 147 4.48 -28.60 7.95
CA GLY A 147 3.71 -27.90 6.92
C GLY A 147 3.04 -26.60 7.39
N PRO A 148 2.23 -25.96 6.56
CA PRO A 148 1.60 -24.69 6.89
C PRO A 148 0.53 -24.84 7.97
N ARG A 149 0.58 -23.98 9.01
CA ARG A 149 -0.40 -23.95 10.10
C ARG A 149 -0.94 -22.55 10.34
N ILE A 150 -2.25 -22.46 10.61
CA ILE A 150 -2.91 -21.22 11.05
C ILE A 150 -2.76 -21.08 12.56
N GLY A 151 -2.37 -19.89 12.98
CA GLY A 151 -2.32 -19.51 14.38
C GLY A 151 -2.59 -18.02 14.56
N PRO A 152 -2.82 -17.57 15.80
CA PRO A 152 -3.03 -16.16 16.09
C PRO A 152 -1.81 -15.35 15.64
N LEU A 153 -2.07 -14.13 15.14
CA LEU A 153 -1.01 -13.18 14.80
C LEU A 153 -0.73 -12.30 16.03
N ASP A 154 0.25 -12.71 16.83
CA ASP A 154 0.71 -11.91 17.97
C ASP A 154 1.67 -10.83 17.50
N LEU A 155 1.16 -9.64 17.27
CA LEU A 155 1.98 -8.44 17.07
C LEU A 155 2.09 -7.71 18.41
N PRO A 156 3.30 -7.35 18.86
CA PRO A 156 3.46 -6.65 20.13
C PRO A 156 2.63 -5.35 20.11
N PRO A 157 1.78 -5.14 21.12
CA PRO A 157 0.92 -3.96 21.16
C PRO A 157 1.80 -2.71 21.24
N ARG A 158 1.69 -1.85 20.25
CA ARG A 158 2.36 -0.55 20.31
C ARG A 158 1.71 0.31 21.39
N SER A 159 2.49 0.69 22.39
CA SER A 159 1.99 1.58 23.43
C SER A 159 1.55 2.92 22.80
N ARG A 160 0.44 3.48 23.30
CA ARG A 160 -0.04 4.81 22.85
C ARG A 160 1.03 5.89 23.02
N ARG A 161 1.88 5.77 24.05
CA ARG A 161 3.02 6.68 24.29
C ARG A 161 4.11 6.56 23.24
N ALA A 162 4.42 5.35 22.76
CA ALA A 162 5.41 5.15 21.70
C ALA A 162 4.91 5.77 20.38
N ARG A 163 3.62 5.62 20.05
CA ARG A 163 3.01 6.28 18.87
C ARG A 163 3.08 7.81 18.98
N LEU A 164 2.69 8.36 20.14
CA LEU A 164 2.71 9.81 20.35
C LEU A 164 4.15 10.37 20.26
N LEU A 165 5.15 9.68 20.83
CA LEU A 165 6.55 10.08 20.75
C LEU A 165 7.11 9.94 19.32
N GLU A 166 6.71 8.90 18.59
CA GLU A 166 7.05 8.78 17.17
C GLU A 166 6.41 9.92 16.36
N ASP A 167 5.14 10.24 16.60
CA ASP A 167 4.44 11.34 15.93
C ASP A 167 5.09 12.71 16.23
N ILE A 168 5.44 12.98 17.49
CA ILE A 168 6.15 14.22 17.89
C ILE A 168 7.54 14.28 17.27
N ARG A 169 8.35 13.21 17.38
CA ARG A 169 9.66 13.15 16.74
C ARG A 169 9.61 13.27 15.24
N ALA A 170 8.56 12.74 14.66
CA ALA A 170 8.29 12.77 13.26
C ALA A 170 7.88 14.19 12.81
N MET A 171 7.12 14.93 13.61
CA MET A 171 6.75 16.32 13.36
C MET A 171 7.97 17.27 13.36
N LEU A 172 9.02 16.94 14.13
CA LEU A 172 10.25 17.73 14.23
C LEU A 172 11.22 17.55 13.04
N HIS A 173 10.97 16.61 12.10
CA HIS A 173 11.85 16.37 10.96
C HIS A 173 11.05 16.23 9.64
N PRO A 174 10.52 17.35 9.12
CA PRO A 174 9.75 17.33 7.88
C PRO A 174 10.63 16.96 6.68
N HIS A 175 10.08 16.17 5.75
CA HIS A 175 10.76 15.77 4.52
C HIS A 175 10.58 16.74 3.36
N GLU A 176 9.47 17.44 3.34
CA GLU A 176 9.15 18.38 2.26
C GLU A 176 9.88 19.70 2.48
N LEU A 177 10.42 20.29 1.41
CA LEU A 177 11.14 21.55 1.45
C LEU A 177 10.26 22.67 2.01
N SER A 178 8.97 22.73 1.60
CA SER A 178 7.99 23.69 2.08
C SER A 178 7.75 23.59 3.59
N ALA A 179 7.70 22.39 4.13
CA ALA A 179 7.57 22.17 5.57
C ALA A 179 8.84 22.53 6.35
N LYS A 180 10.04 22.33 5.77
CA LYS A 180 11.32 22.79 6.36
C LYS A 180 11.40 24.31 6.39
N ILE A 181 11.00 24.97 5.32
CA ILE A 181 10.95 26.44 5.24
C ILE A 181 9.97 27.00 6.27
N LEU A 182 8.76 26.45 6.36
CA LEU A 182 7.76 26.87 7.34
C LEU A 182 8.26 26.67 8.77
N MET A 183 8.84 25.50 9.08
CA MET A 183 9.39 25.23 10.42
C MET A 183 10.59 26.13 10.74
N GLY A 184 11.51 26.32 9.78
CA GLY A 184 12.64 27.21 9.94
C GLY A 184 12.20 28.65 10.15
N GLY A 185 11.22 29.15 9.37
CA GLY A 185 10.61 30.44 9.53
C GLY A 185 9.96 30.63 10.90
N THR A 186 9.17 29.64 11.35
CA THR A 186 8.50 29.70 12.67
C THR A 186 9.53 29.69 13.83
N ILE A 187 10.51 28.79 13.77
CA ILE A 187 11.54 28.69 14.82
C ILE A 187 12.38 29.97 14.84
N GLY A 188 12.82 30.47 13.68
CA GLY A 188 13.58 31.71 13.58
C GLY A 188 12.80 32.91 14.12
N PHE A 189 11.53 33.03 13.78
CA PHE A 189 10.64 34.05 14.31
C PHE A 189 10.53 34.01 15.84
N LEU A 190 10.30 32.82 16.43
CA LEU A 190 10.23 32.65 17.89
C LEU A 190 11.55 32.93 18.58
N LEU A 191 12.69 32.56 17.96
CA LEU A 191 14.00 32.86 18.50
C LEU A 191 14.27 34.35 18.53
N ILE A 192 13.94 35.08 17.46
CA ILE A 192 14.08 36.52 17.40
C ILE A 192 13.22 37.20 18.47
N LEU A 193 11.94 36.78 18.57
CA LEU A 193 11.02 37.31 19.59
C LEU A 193 11.59 37.10 21.02
N ALA A 194 12.05 35.88 21.30
CA ALA A 194 12.64 35.60 22.62
C ALA A 194 13.91 36.39 22.88
N MET A 195 14.80 36.51 21.89
CA MET A 195 16.06 37.22 22.03
C MET A 195 15.84 38.73 22.20
N ASP A 196 14.93 39.31 21.43
CA ASP A 196 14.58 40.75 21.57
C ASP A 196 13.88 41.01 22.90
N THR A 197 12.99 40.16 23.36
CA THR A 197 12.35 40.26 24.69
C THR A 197 13.37 40.22 25.82
N ILE A 198 14.33 39.26 25.79
CA ILE A 198 15.36 39.11 26.80
C ILE A 198 16.31 40.33 26.81
N ALA A 199 16.71 40.80 25.61
CA ALA A 199 17.58 41.94 25.49
C ALA A 199 16.91 43.23 26.03
N THR A 200 15.65 43.45 25.71
CA THR A 200 14.83 44.56 26.19
C THR A 200 14.70 44.55 27.73
N MET A 201 14.37 43.36 28.31
CA MET A 201 14.34 43.19 29.77
C MET A 201 15.65 43.58 30.46
N HIS A 202 16.79 43.14 29.92
CA HIS A 202 18.05 43.38 30.56
C HIS A 202 18.65 44.77 30.32
N VAL A 203 18.43 45.38 29.16
CA VAL A 203 19.02 46.64 28.76
C VAL A 203 18.15 47.82 29.17
N LEU A 204 16.84 47.70 29.03
CA LEU A 204 15.91 48.77 29.38
C LEU A 204 15.26 48.58 30.77
N HIS A 205 15.60 47.49 31.47
CA HIS A 205 15.04 47.13 32.78
C HIS A 205 13.53 47.11 32.83
N GLU A 206 12.89 46.76 31.69
CA GLU A 206 11.44 46.63 31.59
C GLU A 206 10.92 45.33 32.26
N SER A 207 9.65 45.37 32.68
CA SER A 207 8.97 44.15 33.13
C SER A 207 8.85 43.10 32.01
N PRO A 208 8.75 41.79 32.30
CA PRO A 208 8.62 40.77 31.26
C PRO A 208 7.45 41.00 30.28
N VAL A 209 6.35 41.57 30.76
CA VAL A 209 5.17 41.84 29.94
C VAL A 209 5.43 43.04 29.01
N GLU A 210 6.03 44.10 29.51
CA GLU A 210 6.39 45.28 28.72
C GLU A 210 7.45 44.95 27.68
N ALA A 211 8.49 44.21 28.07
CA ALA A 211 9.55 43.77 27.17
C ALA A 211 8.99 42.89 26.02
N PHE A 212 8.09 41.95 26.35
CA PHE A 212 7.40 41.13 25.31
C PHE A 212 6.52 41.98 24.39
N TYR A 213 5.83 42.98 24.93
CA TYR A 213 5.00 43.88 24.13
C TYR A 213 5.89 44.75 23.21
N THR A 214 7.02 45.30 23.73
CA THR A 214 7.97 46.07 22.94
C THR A 214 8.60 45.22 21.83
N ALA A 215 9.07 44.00 22.13
CA ALA A 215 9.57 43.06 21.15
C ALA A 215 8.56 42.71 20.07
N THR A 216 7.29 42.50 20.47
CA THR A 216 6.21 42.21 19.52
C THR A 216 5.97 43.39 18.58
N LYS A 217 5.94 44.64 19.08
CA LYS A 217 5.83 45.86 18.26
C LYS A 217 6.97 45.97 17.25
N THR A 218 8.18 45.70 17.66
CA THR A 218 9.41 45.71 16.82
C THR A 218 9.26 44.72 15.67
N ILE A 219 8.84 43.48 15.96
CA ILE A 219 8.70 42.41 14.99
C ILE A 219 7.56 42.66 13.99
N VAL A 220 6.45 43.19 14.46
CA VAL A 220 5.27 43.50 13.61
C VAL A 220 5.45 44.79 12.78
N THR A 221 6.66 45.35 12.78
CA THR A 221 7.03 46.53 11.98
C THR A 221 6.32 47.84 12.41
N VAL A 222 5.83 47.93 13.64
CA VAL A 222 5.26 49.18 14.21
C VAL A 222 6.41 50.13 14.63
N GLY A 223 7.61 49.60 14.76
CA GLY A 223 8.79 50.33 15.16
C GLY A 223 9.14 50.17 16.64
N PRO A 224 10.40 50.47 17.01
CA PRO A 224 10.88 50.39 18.38
C PRO A 224 10.18 51.37 19.30
N ASN A 225 10.16 51.12 20.60
CA ASN A 225 9.64 52.02 21.61
C ASN A 225 10.59 53.19 21.81
N GLN A 226 10.07 54.36 22.26
CA GLN A 226 10.92 55.54 22.55
C GLN A 226 12.08 55.26 23.50
N LEU A 227 11.94 54.32 24.43
CA LEU A 227 12.99 53.84 25.31
C LEU A 227 14.20 53.22 24.57
N VAL A 228 13.98 52.61 23.39
CA VAL A 228 15.10 52.13 22.55
C VAL A 228 15.88 53.30 21.96
N ASP A 229 15.22 54.41 21.63
CA ASP A 229 15.85 55.63 21.12
C ASP A 229 16.71 56.32 22.19
N GLU A 230 16.39 56.21 23.46
CA GLU A 230 17.17 56.71 24.60
C GLU A 230 18.23 55.73 25.07
N GLY A 231 18.22 54.46 24.61
CA GLY A 231 19.15 53.42 24.98
C GLY A 231 20.55 53.52 24.37
N PRO A 232 21.49 52.69 24.80
CA PRO A 232 22.88 52.65 24.30
C PRO A 232 22.92 52.45 22.77
N SER A 233 23.89 53.08 22.10
CA SER A 233 24.04 52.99 20.63
C SER A 233 24.15 51.59 20.08
N TRP A 234 24.81 50.68 20.82
CA TRP A 234 24.88 49.27 20.43
C TRP A 234 23.53 48.57 20.44
N PHE A 235 22.63 48.95 21.38
CA PHE A 235 21.29 48.37 21.47
C PHE A 235 20.38 48.84 20.33
N LYS A 236 20.53 50.10 19.88
CA LYS A 236 19.86 50.57 18.64
C LYS A 236 20.28 49.79 17.43
N LEU A 237 21.56 49.50 17.28
CA LEU A 237 22.09 48.68 16.19
C LEU A 237 21.57 47.23 16.28
N PHE A 238 21.55 46.66 17.48
CA PHE A 238 20.98 45.34 17.75
C PHE A 238 19.51 45.30 17.35
N SER A 239 18.68 46.25 17.78
CA SER A 239 17.26 46.31 17.42
C SER A 239 17.05 46.47 15.92
N ALA A 240 17.88 47.27 15.24
CA ALA A 240 17.81 47.42 13.79
C ALA A 240 18.10 46.07 13.06
N VAL A 241 19.09 45.31 13.53
CA VAL A 241 19.42 43.97 13.01
C VAL A 241 18.26 42.99 13.28
N MET A 242 17.65 43.03 14.48
CA MET A 242 16.51 42.21 14.83
C MET A 242 15.29 42.51 13.96
N MET A 243 15.01 43.77 13.62
CA MET A 243 13.94 44.17 12.72
C MET A 243 14.15 43.60 11.31
N ILE A 244 15.38 43.68 10.77
CA ILE A 244 15.68 43.12 9.42
C ILE A 244 15.55 41.61 9.46
N ALA A 245 16.05 40.95 10.50
CA ALA A 245 15.94 39.50 10.67
C ALA A 245 14.48 39.07 10.83
N ALA A 246 13.67 39.77 11.61
CA ALA A 246 12.23 39.53 11.77
C ALA A 246 11.48 39.60 10.42
N LEU A 247 11.78 40.61 9.61
CA LEU A 247 11.20 40.78 8.28
C LEU A 247 11.57 39.58 7.38
N ALA A 248 12.84 39.15 7.39
CA ALA A 248 13.29 38.00 6.59
C ALA A 248 12.59 36.69 7.02
N PHE A 249 12.47 36.43 8.33
CA PHE A 249 11.80 35.23 8.83
C PHE A 249 10.28 35.27 8.62
N THR A 250 9.66 36.44 8.70
CA THR A 250 8.25 36.63 8.36
C THR A 250 8.01 36.35 6.88
N ALA A 251 8.88 36.82 6.00
CA ALA A 251 8.81 36.52 4.57
C ALA A 251 8.97 35.00 4.29
N LEU A 252 9.93 34.34 4.98
CA LEU A 252 10.12 32.89 4.89
C LEU A 252 8.88 32.13 5.38
N PHE A 253 8.31 32.53 6.51
CA PHE A 253 7.10 31.94 7.05
C PHE A 253 5.94 32.08 6.08
N THR A 254 5.71 33.30 5.56
CA THR A 254 4.66 33.57 4.59
C THR A 254 4.84 32.76 3.32
N ALA A 255 6.06 32.66 2.78
CA ALA A 255 6.37 31.83 1.63
C ALA A 255 6.09 30.34 1.92
N GLY A 256 6.42 29.86 3.11
CA GLY A 256 6.09 28.50 3.54
C GLY A 256 4.58 28.25 3.62
N VAL A 257 3.81 29.19 4.14
CA VAL A 257 2.34 29.11 4.21
C VAL A 257 1.73 29.15 2.80
N VAL A 258 2.15 30.09 1.95
CA VAL A 258 1.64 30.23 0.57
C VAL A 258 1.95 28.99 -0.25
N ASN A 259 3.18 28.48 -0.21
CA ASN A 259 3.53 27.22 -0.90
C ASN A 259 2.65 26.05 -0.41
N ARG A 260 2.29 26.05 0.88
CA ARG A 260 1.46 25.00 1.46
C ARG A 260 -0.02 25.13 1.04
N LEU A 261 -0.51 26.35 0.85
CA LEU A 261 -1.88 26.62 0.37
C LEU A 261 -2.02 26.38 -1.13
N LEU A 262 -0.98 26.67 -1.91
CA LEU A 262 -0.94 26.44 -3.36
C LEU A 262 -0.77 24.97 -3.72
N ASP A 263 -0.22 24.16 -2.82
CA ASP A 263 -0.21 22.70 -2.98
C ASP A 263 -1.69 22.25 -2.99
N ARG A 264 -2.22 21.97 -4.19
CA ARG A 264 -3.63 21.80 -4.57
C ARG A 264 -4.47 20.82 -3.73
N ARG A 265 -3.97 20.36 -2.58
CA ARG A 265 -4.60 19.38 -1.72
C ARG A 265 -4.66 19.88 -0.28
N LEU A 266 -5.73 20.62 0.04
CA LEU A 266 -6.06 21.11 1.39
C LEU A 266 -6.09 20.01 2.47
N THR A 267 -6.29 18.75 2.08
CA THR A 267 -6.20 17.55 2.94
C THR A 267 -4.79 17.28 3.49
N ALA A 268 -3.79 17.94 2.93
CA ALA A 268 -2.40 17.81 3.36
C ALA A 268 -2.03 18.59 4.64
N ILE A 269 -2.93 19.39 5.21
CA ILE A 269 -2.61 20.26 6.37
C ILE A 269 -2.44 19.46 7.68
N PHE A 270 -3.15 18.33 7.85
CA PHE A 270 -3.19 17.56 9.11
C PHE A 270 -2.73 16.09 9.03
N GLY A 271 -2.16 15.63 7.91
CA GLY A 271 -1.71 14.24 7.77
C GLY A 271 -0.31 13.99 8.35
N PRO A 272 -0.01 12.77 8.85
CA PRO A 272 1.35 12.40 9.27
C PRO A 272 2.28 12.39 8.06
N ARG A 273 3.13 13.41 7.95
CA ARG A 273 4.09 13.61 6.85
C ARG A 273 5.48 13.11 7.19
N CYS A 274 5.56 12.27 8.18
CA CYS A 274 6.82 11.84 8.72
C CYS A 274 7.10 10.42 8.31
N LEU A 275 8.26 10.21 7.72
CA LEU A 275 8.71 8.86 7.42
C LEU A 275 8.96 8.11 8.72
N PRO A 276 8.46 6.88 8.85
CA PRO A 276 8.80 6.04 9.97
C PRO A 276 10.33 5.86 10.01
N ARG A 277 10.92 5.89 11.21
CA ARG A 277 12.38 5.88 11.40
C ARG A 277 12.98 4.52 11.64
N SER A 278 12.17 3.56 12.04
CA SER A 278 12.64 2.20 12.35
C SER A 278 11.50 1.20 12.30
N ASN A 279 11.84 -0.05 12.06
CA ASN A 279 10.93 -1.19 12.05
C ASN A 279 9.71 -1.01 11.14
N HIS A 280 9.91 -0.31 10.03
CA HIS A 280 8.88 -0.04 9.03
C HIS A 280 9.06 -0.92 7.80
N VAL A 281 7.98 -1.09 7.05
CA VAL A 281 7.99 -1.76 5.75
C VAL A 281 8.01 -0.70 4.65
N VAL A 282 8.94 -0.84 3.72
CA VAL A 282 9.02 -0.02 2.52
C VAL A 282 8.31 -0.75 1.39
N VAL A 283 7.24 -0.17 0.87
CA VAL A 283 6.49 -0.72 -0.27
C VAL A 283 6.84 0.09 -1.52
N VAL A 284 7.39 -0.56 -2.52
CA VAL A 284 7.77 0.07 -3.79
C VAL A 284 6.79 -0.33 -4.89
N GLY A 285 6.20 0.68 -5.53
CA GLY A 285 5.10 0.53 -6.48
C GLY A 285 3.74 0.73 -5.80
N LEU A 286 3.15 1.90 -5.98
CA LEU A 286 1.88 2.29 -5.38
C LEU A 286 0.72 2.14 -6.38
N GLY A 287 0.58 0.92 -6.92
CA GLY A 287 -0.62 0.51 -7.66
C GLY A 287 -1.69 -0.07 -6.71
N GLN A 288 -2.66 -0.78 -7.26
CA GLN A 288 -3.74 -1.43 -6.50
C GLN A 288 -3.20 -2.37 -5.41
N VAL A 289 -2.27 -3.27 -5.77
CA VAL A 289 -1.65 -4.22 -4.85
C VAL A 289 -0.83 -3.48 -3.78
N GLY A 290 0.00 -2.51 -4.19
CA GLY A 290 0.85 -1.76 -3.27
C GLY A 290 0.06 -0.93 -2.26
N LEU A 291 -1.01 -0.25 -2.70
CA LEU A 291 -1.89 0.50 -1.79
C LEU A 291 -2.59 -0.44 -0.80
N ARG A 292 -3.16 -1.56 -1.27
CA ARG A 292 -3.81 -2.55 -0.40
C ARG A 292 -2.83 -3.16 0.61
N LEU A 293 -1.60 -3.46 0.18
CA LEU A 293 -0.54 -3.94 1.08
C LEU A 293 -0.21 -2.91 2.17
N CYS A 294 -0.06 -1.64 1.79
CA CYS A 294 0.15 -0.55 2.76
C CYS A 294 -1.00 -0.44 3.76
N LEU A 295 -2.25 -0.55 3.29
CA LEU A 295 -3.44 -0.47 4.15
C LEU A 295 -3.48 -1.64 5.13
N LEU A 296 -3.25 -2.87 4.66
CA LEU A 296 -3.22 -4.06 5.52
C LEU A 296 -2.10 -3.97 6.56
N LEU A 297 -0.87 -3.64 6.17
CA LEU A 297 0.26 -3.49 7.11
C LEU A 297 -0.03 -2.44 8.18
N ARG A 298 -0.65 -1.33 7.80
CA ARG A 298 -1.05 -0.28 8.77
C ARG A 298 -2.14 -0.76 9.72
N GLU A 299 -3.12 -1.50 9.23
CA GLU A 299 -4.16 -2.14 10.05
C GLU A 299 -3.56 -3.11 11.08
N LEU A 300 -2.54 -3.86 10.66
CA LEU A 300 -1.72 -4.71 11.53
C LEU A 300 -0.85 -3.90 12.53
N GLY A 301 -0.89 -2.57 12.49
CA GLY A 301 -0.10 -1.71 13.37
C GLY A 301 1.39 -1.62 12.98
N VAL A 302 1.77 -2.10 11.78
CA VAL A 302 3.14 -1.99 11.25
C VAL A 302 3.32 -0.64 10.57
N PRO A 303 4.38 0.13 10.88
CA PRO A 303 4.69 1.34 10.14
C PRO A 303 4.99 1.01 8.70
N VAL A 304 4.41 1.76 7.78
CA VAL A 304 4.60 1.57 6.35
C VAL A 304 4.88 2.91 5.69
N LEU A 305 5.70 2.90 4.67
CA LEU A 305 5.85 3.98 3.71
C LEU A 305 5.87 3.41 2.29
N ALA A 306 5.40 4.20 1.35
CA ALA A 306 5.39 3.84 -0.06
C ALA A 306 6.41 4.66 -0.85
N ILE A 307 7.02 4.04 -1.87
CA ILE A 307 7.81 4.71 -2.90
C ILE A 307 7.05 4.58 -4.22
N GLU A 308 6.84 5.70 -4.91
CA GLU A 308 6.19 5.74 -6.21
C GLU A 308 6.98 6.65 -7.16
N SER A 309 7.17 6.20 -8.38
CA SER A 309 7.93 6.94 -9.39
C SER A 309 7.14 8.10 -10.00
N ASN A 310 5.82 7.94 -10.14
CA ASN A 310 4.92 8.93 -10.72
C ASN A 310 4.13 9.66 -9.61
N ALA A 311 4.38 10.97 -9.47
CA ALA A 311 3.70 11.80 -8.49
C ALA A 311 2.19 11.96 -8.73
N ASP A 312 1.77 11.83 -9.98
CA ASP A 312 0.39 12.04 -10.44
C ASP A 312 -0.40 10.73 -10.56
N ALA A 313 0.18 9.60 -10.12
CA ALA A 313 -0.53 8.32 -10.11
C ALA A 313 -1.76 8.37 -9.20
N ASP A 314 -2.89 7.81 -9.64
CA ASP A 314 -4.19 7.85 -8.95
C ASP A 314 -4.12 7.37 -7.50
N TYR A 315 -3.32 6.34 -7.26
CA TYR A 315 -3.19 5.74 -5.92
C TYR A 315 -2.34 6.57 -4.94
N VAL A 316 -1.52 7.52 -5.43
CA VAL A 316 -0.76 8.45 -4.58
C VAL A 316 -1.71 9.33 -3.77
N ALA A 317 -2.79 9.82 -4.39
CA ALA A 317 -3.81 10.58 -3.69
C ALA A 317 -4.49 9.76 -2.60
N ARG A 318 -4.98 8.56 -2.96
CA ARG A 318 -5.66 7.63 -2.03
C ARG A 318 -4.75 7.21 -0.86
N ALA A 319 -3.46 7.00 -1.10
CA ALA A 319 -2.50 6.71 -0.05
C ALA A 319 -2.32 7.88 0.92
N LYS A 320 -2.22 9.11 0.41
CA LYS A 320 -2.12 10.33 1.22
C LYS A 320 -3.39 10.55 2.06
N ASP A 321 -4.57 10.37 1.50
CA ASP A 321 -5.87 10.44 2.20
C ASP A 321 -5.94 9.39 3.32
N SER A 322 -5.39 8.21 3.06
CA SER A 322 -5.23 7.13 4.04
C SER A 322 -4.07 7.37 5.01
N ARG A 323 -3.42 8.54 5.03
CA ARG A 323 -2.28 8.88 5.89
C ARG A 323 -1.07 7.94 5.75
N ILE A 324 -0.85 7.38 4.57
CA ILE A 324 0.34 6.60 4.24
C ILE A 324 1.40 7.58 3.70
N PRO A 325 2.62 7.63 4.30
CA PRO A 325 3.70 8.44 3.76
C PRO A 325 4.10 7.93 2.37
N VAL A 326 4.20 8.84 1.40
CA VAL A 326 4.63 8.51 0.03
C VAL A 326 5.88 9.31 -0.31
N VAL A 327 6.92 8.62 -0.74
CA VAL A 327 8.16 9.21 -1.26
C VAL A 327 8.14 9.09 -2.78
N ILE A 328 8.19 10.23 -3.47
CA ILE A 328 8.26 10.23 -4.93
C ILE A 328 9.70 10.02 -5.36
N GLY A 329 9.91 9.01 -6.22
CA GLY A 329 11.19 8.64 -6.77
C GLY A 329 11.26 7.19 -7.28
N ARG A 330 12.33 6.86 -7.98
CA ARG A 330 12.55 5.49 -8.48
C ARG A 330 12.97 4.57 -7.34
N GLY A 331 12.29 3.43 -7.19
CA GLY A 331 12.53 2.46 -6.12
C GLY A 331 13.92 1.83 -6.13
N GLY A 332 14.55 1.68 -7.30
CA GLY A 332 15.94 1.20 -7.43
C GLY A 332 17.02 2.28 -7.20
N SER A 333 16.64 3.52 -6.91
CA SER A 333 17.61 4.60 -6.66
C SER A 333 18.19 4.50 -5.24
N ARG A 334 19.50 4.32 -5.12
CA ARG A 334 20.21 4.31 -3.82
C ARG A 334 19.95 5.58 -3.01
N PHE A 335 19.85 6.74 -3.66
CA PHE A 335 19.53 8.00 -3.00
C PHE A 335 18.14 7.94 -2.32
N VAL A 336 17.14 7.40 -3.00
CA VAL A 336 15.77 7.23 -2.46
C VAL A 336 15.78 6.22 -1.33
N LEU A 337 16.45 5.08 -1.50
CA LEU A 337 16.55 4.01 -0.49
C LEU A 337 17.23 4.49 0.81
N ARG A 338 18.29 5.28 0.70
CA ARG A 338 18.93 5.91 1.87
C ARG A 338 18.02 6.93 2.55
N ARG A 339 17.28 7.71 1.77
CA ARG A 339 16.35 8.71 2.30
C ARG A 339 15.22 8.09 3.12
N VAL A 340 14.78 6.88 2.77
CA VAL A 340 13.75 6.14 3.52
C VAL A 340 14.31 5.33 4.69
N LEU A 341 15.58 5.49 5.03
CA LEU A 341 16.28 4.80 6.12
C LEU A 341 16.16 3.27 6.01
N LEU A 342 16.45 2.74 4.84
CA LEU A 342 16.31 1.32 4.52
C LEU A 342 17.04 0.41 5.52
N GLN A 343 18.21 0.83 6.02
CA GLN A 343 19.00 0.12 7.05
C GLN A 343 18.25 -0.09 8.38
N ARG A 344 17.17 0.65 8.61
CA ARG A 344 16.32 0.55 9.80
C ARG A 344 14.93 -0.01 9.48
N ALA A 345 14.71 -0.36 8.23
CA ALA A 345 13.47 -0.97 7.78
C ALA A 345 13.38 -2.43 8.28
N ARG A 346 12.18 -2.90 8.46
CA ARG A 346 11.87 -4.30 8.77
C ARG A 346 11.91 -5.18 7.53
N ALA A 347 11.40 -4.65 6.43
CA ALA A 347 11.35 -5.32 5.14
C ALA A 347 11.15 -4.31 4.01
N LEU A 348 11.48 -4.72 2.79
CA LEU A 348 11.12 -4.04 1.56
C LEU A 348 10.28 -4.98 0.69
N ALA A 349 9.15 -4.46 0.18
CA ALA A 349 8.28 -5.15 -0.76
C ALA A 349 8.29 -4.44 -2.11
N ALA A 350 8.87 -5.06 -3.13
CA ALA A 350 8.83 -4.59 -4.52
C ALA A 350 7.61 -5.21 -5.21
N VAL A 351 6.57 -4.37 -5.44
CA VAL A 351 5.25 -4.82 -5.91
C VAL A 351 4.74 -4.03 -7.12
N THR A 352 5.66 -3.49 -7.93
CA THR A 352 5.30 -2.85 -9.20
C THR A 352 4.69 -3.86 -10.17
N SER A 353 4.13 -3.39 -11.27
CA SER A 353 3.62 -4.26 -12.34
C SER A 353 4.72 -4.84 -13.22
N ASP A 354 5.93 -4.31 -13.15
CA ASP A 354 7.09 -4.74 -13.91
C ASP A 354 8.02 -5.62 -13.06
N GLU A 355 8.15 -6.88 -13.46
CA GLU A 355 8.94 -7.87 -12.76
C GLU A 355 10.44 -7.57 -12.80
N VAL A 356 10.93 -7.07 -13.93
CA VAL A 356 12.34 -6.69 -14.09
C VAL A 356 12.69 -5.51 -13.20
N GLU A 357 11.77 -4.53 -13.10
CA GLU A 357 11.92 -3.41 -12.17
C GLU A 357 11.93 -3.90 -10.72
N ASN A 358 11.05 -4.84 -10.35
CA ASN A 358 11.02 -5.40 -9.00
C ASN A 358 12.34 -6.09 -8.64
N ILE A 359 12.95 -6.84 -9.56
CA ILE A 359 14.28 -7.45 -9.38
C ILE A 359 15.34 -6.38 -9.16
N ALA A 360 15.36 -5.36 -10.02
CA ALA A 360 16.33 -4.25 -9.92
C ALA A 360 16.21 -3.51 -8.58
N ILE A 361 14.98 -3.30 -8.07
CA ILE A 361 14.71 -2.70 -6.77
C ILE A 361 15.30 -3.54 -5.64
N VAL A 362 15.07 -4.86 -5.65
CA VAL A 362 15.55 -5.77 -4.60
C VAL A 362 17.08 -5.85 -4.62
N VAL A 363 17.70 -5.92 -5.80
CA VAL A 363 19.17 -5.90 -5.94
C VAL A 363 19.76 -4.60 -5.40
N ALA A 364 19.15 -3.46 -5.72
CA ALA A 364 19.58 -2.17 -5.21
C ALA A 364 19.42 -2.06 -3.67
N ALA A 365 18.35 -2.66 -3.13
CA ALA A 365 18.08 -2.70 -1.70
C ALA A 365 19.12 -3.54 -0.95
N HIS A 366 19.48 -4.71 -1.45
CA HIS A 366 20.56 -5.56 -0.88
C HIS A 366 21.92 -4.89 -0.98
N GLY A 367 22.18 -4.09 -2.05
CA GLY A 367 23.39 -3.27 -2.13
C GLY A 367 23.50 -2.16 -1.08
N GLU A 368 22.39 -1.75 -0.44
CA GLU A 368 22.35 -0.82 0.68
C GLU A 368 22.26 -1.51 2.06
N CYS A 369 21.63 -2.68 2.12
CA CYS A 369 21.47 -3.47 3.34
C CYS A 369 21.32 -4.96 2.98
N GLU A 370 22.40 -5.73 3.10
CA GLU A 370 22.46 -7.14 2.68
C GLU A 370 21.50 -8.03 3.48
N GLU A 371 21.31 -7.76 4.76
CA GLU A 371 20.46 -8.56 5.66
C GLU A 371 18.98 -8.15 5.62
N LEU A 372 18.62 -7.18 4.78
CA LEU A 372 17.25 -6.71 4.70
C LEU A 372 16.33 -7.82 4.16
N ARG A 373 15.26 -8.08 4.88
CA ARG A 373 14.19 -8.93 4.36
C ARG A 373 13.53 -8.28 3.16
N THR A 374 13.53 -8.97 2.02
CA THR A 374 12.94 -8.49 0.79
C THR A 374 11.84 -9.41 0.30
N LEU A 375 10.80 -8.81 -0.26
CA LEU A 375 9.72 -9.48 -0.94
C LEU A 375 9.65 -8.94 -2.37
N LEU A 376 9.56 -9.85 -3.33
CA LEU A 376 9.43 -9.55 -4.75
C LEU A 376 8.12 -10.14 -5.28
N ARG A 377 7.31 -9.28 -5.90
CA ARG A 377 6.17 -9.69 -6.70
C ARG A 377 6.67 -10.16 -8.06
N ALA A 378 6.40 -11.41 -8.41
CA ALA A 378 6.62 -11.98 -9.73
C ALA A 378 5.29 -12.32 -10.40
N GLY A 379 5.30 -12.51 -11.71
CA GLY A 379 4.11 -12.83 -12.49
C GLY A 379 4.34 -13.88 -13.57
N ARG A 380 5.60 -14.14 -13.95
CA ARG A 380 5.95 -15.09 -15.01
C ARG A 380 6.82 -16.19 -14.45
N GLY A 381 6.33 -17.42 -14.40
CA GLY A 381 7.03 -18.55 -13.79
C GLY A 381 8.44 -18.85 -14.30
N GLU A 382 8.84 -18.27 -15.44
CA GLU A 382 10.15 -18.50 -16.06
C GLU A 382 11.33 -17.90 -15.28
N VAL A 383 11.16 -16.69 -14.71
CA VAL A 383 12.24 -16.00 -13.96
C VAL A 383 12.41 -16.56 -12.55
N ARG A 384 11.40 -17.25 -12.02
CA ARG A 384 11.34 -17.72 -10.64
C ARG A 384 12.46 -18.68 -10.24
N ASN A 385 12.80 -19.64 -11.07
CA ASN A 385 13.78 -20.68 -10.73
C ASN A 385 15.23 -20.22 -10.95
N GLU A 386 15.51 -19.54 -12.04
CA GLU A 386 16.85 -19.05 -12.35
C GLU A 386 17.23 -17.86 -11.47
N THR A 387 16.31 -16.95 -11.22
CA THR A 387 16.56 -15.74 -10.42
C THR A 387 16.72 -16.06 -8.94
N ARG A 388 15.97 -17.04 -8.39
CA ARG A 388 16.15 -17.51 -7.01
C ARG A 388 17.51 -18.17 -6.79
N ALA A 389 18.01 -18.91 -7.78
CA ALA A 389 19.28 -19.64 -7.67
C ALA A 389 20.49 -18.70 -7.74
N LEU A 390 20.40 -17.62 -8.53
CA LEU A 390 21.52 -16.71 -8.81
C LEU A 390 21.61 -15.53 -7.86
N LEU A 391 20.49 -15.07 -7.33
CA LEU A 391 20.42 -13.87 -6.49
C LEU A 391 19.68 -14.25 -5.20
N LYS A 392 20.25 -13.97 -4.04
CA LYS A 392 19.60 -14.13 -2.73
C LYS A 392 18.41 -13.13 -2.58
N LEU A 393 17.45 -13.18 -3.51
CA LEU A 393 16.40 -12.15 -3.69
C LEU A 393 15.32 -12.11 -2.59
N GLY A 394 15.48 -12.88 -1.51
CA GLY A 394 14.45 -12.96 -0.48
C GLY A 394 13.24 -13.79 -0.91
N VAL A 395 12.04 -13.36 -0.52
CA VAL A 395 10.81 -14.10 -0.81
C VAL A 395 10.22 -13.63 -2.15
N VAL A 396 10.08 -14.54 -3.10
CA VAL A 396 9.40 -14.31 -4.39
C VAL A 396 7.99 -14.85 -4.30
N ARG A 397 6.98 -14.07 -4.71
CA ARG A 397 5.57 -14.48 -4.78
C ARG A 397 5.04 -14.31 -6.20
N ASP A 398 4.64 -15.41 -6.81
CA ASP A 398 3.96 -15.41 -8.10
C ASP A 398 2.46 -15.12 -7.89
N VAL A 399 2.10 -13.86 -8.08
CA VAL A 399 0.74 -13.40 -7.83
C VAL A 399 -0.28 -13.94 -8.82
N TYR A 400 0.13 -14.23 -10.07
CA TYR A 400 -0.77 -14.79 -11.06
C TYR A 400 -1.01 -16.28 -10.81
N TRP A 401 0.01 -17.01 -10.38
CA TRP A 401 -0.16 -18.41 -10.02
C TRP A 401 -1.09 -18.58 -8.82
N ILE A 402 -0.88 -17.81 -7.75
CA ILE A 402 -1.75 -17.83 -6.57
C ILE A 402 -3.17 -17.41 -6.93
N GLY A 403 -3.32 -16.29 -7.64
CA GLY A 403 -4.63 -15.75 -8.01
C GLY A 403 -5.38 -16.63 -8.99
N GLY A 404 -4.70 -17.10 -10.04
CA GLY A 404 -5.31 -17.99 -11.05
C GLY A 404 -5.75 -19.33 -10.47
N THR A 405 -4.98 -19.88 -9.54
CA THR A 405 -5.35 -21.11 -8.82
C THR A 405 -6.60 -20.90 -7.95
N LEU A 406 -6.69 -19.79 -7.22
CA LEU A 406 -7.87 -19.48 -6.41
C LEU A 406 -9.12 -19.23 -7.28
N LEU A 407 -8.96 -18.54 -8.42
CA LEU A 407 -10.05 -18.36 -9.38
C LEU A 407 -10.52 -19.71 -9.98
N ALA A 408 -9.59 -20.60 -10.29
CA ALA A 408 -9.91 -21.95 -10.75
C ALA A 408 -10.67 -22.75 -9.68
N ALA A 409 -10.20 -22.70 -8.43
CA ALA A 409 -10.89 -23.35 -7.31
C ALA A 409 -12.31 -22.78 -7.11
N ALA A 410 -12.47 -21.47 -7.18
CA ALA A 410 -13.78 -20.82 -7.08
C ALA A 410 -14.72 -21.24 -8.22
N ALA A 411 -14.21 -21.35 -9.45
CA ALA A 411 -14.99 -21.81 -10.60
C ALA A 411 -15.44 -23.28 -10.48
N MET A 412 -14.69 -24.08 -9.74
CA MET A 412 -15.00 -25.48 -9.44
C MET A 412 -15.87 -25.65 -8.17
N GLY A 413 -16.37 -24.55 -7.58
CA GLY A 413 -17.27 -24.58 -6.44
C GLY A 413 -16.58 -24.58 -5.07
N SER A 414 -15.26 -24.33 -4.99
CA SER A 414 -14.57 -24.16 -3.72
C SER A 414 -15.05 -22.89 -3.01
N ASP A 415 -15.26 -22.97 -1.69
CA ASP A 415 -15.59 -21.84 -0.82
C ASP A 415 -14.33 -21.07 -0.34
N ALA A 416 -13.14 -21.53 -0.72
CA ALA A 416 -11.89 -20.88 -0.33
C ALA A 416 -11.88 -19.38 -0.67
N SER A 417 -11.54 -18.57 0.31
CA SER A 417 -11.50 -17.09 0.18
C SER A 417 -10.13 -16.56 -0.10
N GLU A 418 -9.09 -17.33 0.22
CA GLU A 418 -7.70 -16.91 0.14
C GLU A 418 -6.80 -18.07 -0.31
N ALA A 419 -5.62 -17.74 -0.82
CA ALA A 419 -4.61 -18.72 -1.23
C ALA A 419 -3.21 -18.22 -0.94
N PHE A 420 -2.28 -19.13 -0.72
CA PHE A 420 -0.85 -18.83 -0.55
C PHE A 420 0.03 -19.92 -1.13
N GLU A 421 1.25 -19.57 -1.45
CA GLU A 421 2.27 -20.50 -1.96
C GLU A 421 3.17 -21.00 -0.81
N TYR A 422 3.35 -22.31 -0.71
CA TYR A 422 4.35 -22.96 0.13
C TYR A 422 4.94 -24.19 -0.59
N GLU A 423 6.26 -24.30 -0.65
CA GLU A 423 7.00 -25.41 -1.28
C GLU A 423 6.48 -25.78 -2.68
N GLN A 424 6.32 -24.77 -3.56
CA GLN A 424 5.83 -24.91 -4.93
C GLN A 424 4.40 -25.50 -5.05
N THR A 425 3.64 -25.42 -3.98
CA THR A 425 2.22 -25.80 -3.96
C THR A 425 1.39 -24.60 -3.54
N VAL A 426 0.28 -24.36 -4.20
CA VAL A 426 -0.71 -23.38 -3.76
C VAL A 426 -1.67 -24.06 -2.82
N TYR A 427 -1.81 -23.48 -1.64
CA TYR A 427 -2.76 -23.89 -0.62
C TYR A 427 -3.93 -22.94 -0.60
N LEU A 428 -5.12 -23.48 -0.47
CA LEU A 428 -6.37 -22.76 -0.32
C LEU A 428 -6.73 -22.65 1.16
N VAL A 429 -7.30 -21.52 1.54
CA VAL A 429 -7.78 -21.27 2.90
C VAL A 429 -9.28 -21.04 2.84
N ALA A 430 -10.03 -21.93 3.48
CA ALA A 430 -11.47 -21.80 3.62
C ALA A 430 -11.84 -20.79 4.74
N PRO A 431 -13.06 -20.23 4.74
CA PRO A 431 -13.49 -19.26 5.76
C PRO A 431 -13.47 -19.79 7.19
N ASP A 432 -13.55 -21.10 7.39
CA ASP A 432 -13.42 -21.78 8.68
C ASP A 432 -11.97 -22.00 9.15
N GLY A 433 -10.99 -21.61 8.31
CA GLY A 433 -9.56 -21.73 8.59
C GLY A 433 -8.94 -23.07 8.19
N ARG A 434 -9.65 -23.93 7.47
CA ARG A 434 -9.05 -25.15 6.89
C ARG A 434 -8.07 -24.76 5.79
N ILE A 435 -6.92 -25.44 5.77
CA ILE A 435 -5.89 -25.30 4.75
C ILE A 435 -5.83 -26.59 3.95
N GLU A 436 -5.99 -26.49 2.65
CA GLU A 436 -5.93 -27.63 1.75
C GLU A 436 -5.05 -27.30 0.53
N PRO A 437 -4.17 -28.22 0.10
CA PRO A 437 -3.42 -28.01 -1.14
C PRO A 437 -4.38 -28.06 -2.33
N PHE A 438 -4.21 -27.13 -3.26
CA PHE A 438 -4.91 -27.22 -4.54
C PHE A 438 -4.28 -28.38 -5.33
N ARG A 439 -5.06 -29.44 -5.55
CA ARG A 439 -4.63 -30.60 -6.35
C ARG A 439 -5.30 -30.54 -7.72
N GLY A 440 -4.49 -30.50 -8.76
CA GLY A 440 -4.93 -30.94 -10.07
C GLY A 440 -4.92 -32.48 -10.11
N ASP A 441 -5.83 -33.10 -10.82
CA ASP A 441 -6.00 -34.56 -10.96
C ASP A 441 -4.77 -35.29 -11.55
N GLY A 442 -3.58 -34.72 -11.51
CA GLY A 442 -2.34 -35.28 -12.05
C GLY A 442 -1.10 -35.20 -11.15
N ALA A 443 -1.22 -34.67 -9.92
CA ALA A 443 -0.09 -34.65 -9.01
C ALA A 443 -0.02 -35.99 -8.23
N PRO A 444 1.14 -36.68 -8.20
CA PRO A 444 1.33 -37.87 -7.37
C PRO A 444 1.23 -37.54 -5.89
N PRO A 445 0.82 -38.48 -5.05
CA PRO A 445 0.58 -38.33 -3.62
C PRO A 445 1.80 -37.86 -2.84
#